data_0f65c943b90d4ec90c5a17237ff6592a
#
_entry.id   0f65c943b90d4ec90c5a17237ff6592a
#
_cell.length_a   1.000
_cell.length_b   1.000
_cell.length_c   1.000
_cell.angle_alpha   90.00
_cell.angle_beta   90.00
_cell.angle_gamma   90.00
#
_symmetry.space_group_name_H-M   'P 1'
#
loop_
_entity.id
_entity.type
_entity.pdbx_description
1 polymer ?
#
loop_
_entity_poly.entity_id
_entity_poly.type
_entity_poly.pdbx_seq_one_letter_code
_entity_poly.pdbx_strand_id
1 'polypeptide(L)'
;MRRVKNYIFGNKIKFFVATVLILYLLFFTNLPIGFYNILYASNISGVDDSGNFLYLHPLNEEEVEIVNDYSDNSNYEPSGFETELYKNISGFDLGDWKYVLVNKQNPLEADIECDLRNLNGFDVDVRIYDQLVEMFNAASEDGIDLCMASGYRNYNTQSYLYEKKINYYRRLGYSKDEATQIASMKVTPPLTSEHETGLAVDILSYDHNTMDSDFGLSEAGKWLEAHSFEYGFILRYPQGKEDITEIQYEPWHFRYVGEEAAEFIYVNNLTFEEFYEMVCEYND
;
A
#
# COMPACT_ATOMS: atom_id res chain seq x y z
N MET A 1 20.51 -25.63 -33.85
CA MET A 1 21.14 -24.35 -33.45
C MET A 1 20.64 -23.10 -34.19
N ARG A 2 20.26 -23.11 -35.47
CA ARG A 2 19.76 -21.91 -36.19
C ARG A 2 18.40 -21.37 -35.71
N ARG A 3 17.45 -22.21 -35.27
CA ARG A 3 16.11 -21.76 -34.83
C ARG A 3 16.12 -21.01 -33.51
N VAL A 4 17.02 -21.36 -32.56
CA VAL A 4 17.10 -20.68 -31.24
C VAL A 4 17.75 -19.30 -31.40
N LYS A 5 18.74 -19.13 -32.30
CA LYS A 5 19.36 -17.82 -32.54
C LYS A 5 18.37 -16.79 -33.13
N ASN A 6 17.45 -17.22 -33.99
CA ASN A 6 16.48 -16.30 -34.57
C ASN A 6 15.40 -15.87 -33.59
N TYR A 7 15.04 -16.71 -32.60
CA TYR A 7 14.09 -16.35 -31.55
C TYR A 7 14.66 -15.30 -30.57
N ILE A 8 15.91 -15.46 -30.17
CA ILE A 8 16.58 -14.51 -29.27
C ILE A 8 16.83 -13.17 -29.99
N PHE A 9 17.17 -13.17 -31.25
CA PHE A 9 17.40 -11.95 -32.01
C PHE A 9 16.11 -11.17 -32.31
N GLY A 10 15.00 -11.87 -32.59
CA GLY A 10 13.67 -11.26 -32.79
C GLY A 10 13.14 -10.57 -31.54
N ASN A 11 13.35 -11.15 -30.34
CA ASN A 11 12.93 -10.56 -29.09
C ASN A 11 13.77 -9.33 -28.70
N LYS A 12 15.07 -9.34 -28.99
CA LYS A 12 15.94 -8.17 -28.75
C LYS A 12 15.58 -6.97 -29.65
N ILE A 13 15.20 -7.22 -30.90
CA ILE A 13 14.75 -6.16 -31.81
C ILE A 13 13.39 -5.61 -31.37
N LYS A 14 12.44 -6.46 -30.94
CA LYS A 14 11.16 -6.02 -30.41
C LYS A 14 11.34 -5.17 -29.13
N PHE A 15 12.24 -5.58 -28.26
CA PHE A 15 12.57 -4.82 -27.04
C PHE A 15 13.20 -3.46 -27.36
N PHE A 16 14.12 -3.41 -28.32
CA PHE A 16 14.77 -2.17 -28.74
C PHE A 16 13.77 -1.21 -29.42
N VAL A 17 12.88 -1.70 -30.27
CA VAL A 17 11.84 -0.89 -30.93
C VAL A 17 10.85 -0.35 -29.91
N ALA A 18 10.42 -1.16 -28.92
CA ALA A 18 9.54 -0.71 -27.84
C ALA A 18 10.19 0.40 -27.00
N THR A 19 11.47 0.26 -26.64
CA THR A 19 12.21 1.25 -25.87
C THR A 19 12.38 2.56 -26.63
N VAL A 20 12.64 2.51 -27.94
CA VAL A 20 12.75 3.70 -28.80
C VAL A 20 11.39 4.38 -28.97
N LEU A 21 10.30 3.64 -29.08
CA LEU A 21 8.94 4.19 -29.18
C LEU A 21 8.53 4.90 -27.87
N ILE A 22 8.85 4.32 -26.72
CA ILE A 22 8.61 4.90 -25.40
C ILE A 22 9.40 6.20 -25.24
N LEU A 23 10.68 6.21 -25.60
CA LEU A 23 11.50 7.41 -25.57
C LEU A 23 10.98 8.50 -26.53
N TYR A 24 10.47 8.14 -27.68
CA TYR A 24 9.86 9.05 -28.65
C TYR A 24 8.58 9.67 -28.08
N LEU A 25 7.70 8.88 -27.47
CA LEU A 25 6.47 9.37 -26.83
C LEU A 25 6.77 10.32 -25.68
N LEU A 26 7.77 10.04 -24.85
CA LEU A 26 8.18 10.91 -23.74
C LEU A 26 8.73 12.26 -24.21
N PHE A 27 9.47 12.29 -25.33
CA PHE A 27 10.06 13.51 -25.84
C PHE A 27 9.07 14.42 -26.59
N PHE A 28 8.02 13.87 -27.18
CA PHE A 28 7.14 14.60 -28.08
C PHE A 28 5.70 14.83 -27.60
N THR A 29 5.25 14.19 -26.50
CA THR A 29 3.84 14.26 -26.07
C THR A 29 3.57 14.98 -24.75
N ASN A 30 4.60 15.43 -24.02
CA ASN A 30 4.44 16.08 -22.69
C ASN A 30 3.53 15.28 -21.72
N LEU A 31 3.51 13.96 -21.81
CA LEU A 31 2.72 13.12 -20.90
C LEU A 31 3.33 13.13 -19.48
N PRO A 32 2.50 13.23 -18.42
CA PRO A 32 2.96 13.22 -17.03
C PRO A 32 3.71 11.92 -16.71
N ILE A 33 4.73 12.01 -15.86
CA ILE A 33 5.58 10.89 -15.42
C ILE A 33 4.77 9.71 -14.80
N GLY A 34 3.56 9.97 -14.26
CA GLY A 34 2.65 8.94 -13.75
C GLY A 34 2.25 7.87 -14.77
N PHE A 35 2.31 8.16 -16.07
CA PHE A 35 2.07 7.16 -17.14
C PHE A 35 3.16 6.08 -17.24
N TYR A 36 4.33 6.31 -16.65
CA TYR A 36 5.46 5.38 -16.71
C TYR A 36 5.23 4.11 -15.87
N ASN A 37 4.55 4.22 -14.75
CA ASN A 37 4.29 3.10 -13.84
C ASN A 37 3.22 2.14 -14.37
N ILE A 38 2.30 2.63 -15.21
CA ILE A 38 1.25 1.80 -15.83
C ILE A 38 1.84 0.86 -16.91
N LEU A 39 2.90 1.25 -17.60
CA LEU A 39 3.53 0.44 -18.64
C LEU A 39 4.44 -0.70 -18.11
N TYR A 40 4.84 -0.64 -16.84
CA TYR A 40 5.66 -1.66 -16.20
C TYR A 40 4.88 -2.67 -15.35
N ALA A 41 3.58 -2.44 -15.13
CA ALA A 41 2.72 -3.46 -14.54
C ALA A 41 2.63 -4.65 -15.51
N SER A 42 3.08 -5.81 -15.08
CA SER A 42 3.32 -7.03 -15.86
C SER A 42 2.09 -7.64 -16.57
N ASN A 43 0.94 -6.96 -16.57
CA ASN A 43 -0.34 -7.49 -17.05
C ASN A 43 -0.92 -6.76 -18.28
N ILE A 44 -0.18 -5.87 -18.95
CA ILE A 44 -0.67 -5.24 -20.18
C ILE A 44 -0.31 -6.12 -21.36
N SER A 45 -1.31 -6.65 -22.08
CA SER A 45 -1.12 -7.48 -23.27
C SER A 45 -1.03 -6.69 -24.58
N GLY A 46 -1.44 -5.44 -24.60
CA GLY A 46 -1.42 -4.57 -25.79
C GLY A 46 -2.28 -3.33 -25.65
N VAL A 47 -2.43 -2.61 -26.77
CA VAL A 47 -3.30 -1.44 -26.92
C VAL A 47 -4.20 -1.74 -28.13
N ASP A 48 -5.50 -1.46 -28.05
CA ASP A 48 -6.42 -1.61 -29.16
C ASP A 48 -6.24 -0.52 -30.23
N ASP A 49 -6.95 -0.64 -31.34
CA ASP A 49 -6.89 0.32 -32.46
C ASP A 49 -7.41 1.72 -32.11
N SER A 50 -8.03 1.89 -30.92
CA SER A 50 -8.55 3.16 -30.39
C SER A 50 -7.65 3.78 -29.33
N GLY A 51 -6.54 3.09 -28.95
CA GLY A 51 -5.57 3.58 -27.97
C GLY A 51 -5.83 3.17 -26.52
N ASN A 52 -6.75 2.22 -26.25
CA ASN A 52 -7.04 1.72 -24.92
C ASN A 52 -6.14 0.54 -24.56
N PHE A 53 -5.75 0.44 -23.28
CA PHE A 53 -4.89 -0.66 -22.79
C PHE A 53 -5.68 -1.94 -22.57
N LEU A 54 -5.13 -3.06 -23.00
CA LEU A 54 -5.68 -4.40 -22.81
C LEU A 54 -4.98 -5.07 -21.61
N TYR A 55 -5.74 -5.42 -20.59
CA TYR A 55 -5.27 -6.13 -19.40
C TYR A 55 -5.57 -7.61 -19.47
N LEU A 56 -4.59 -8.46 -19.14
CA LEU A 56 -4.82 -9.91 -18.98
C LEU A 56 -5.17 -10.17 -17.50
N HIS A 57 -6.46 -10.38 -17.22
CA HIS A 57 -6.87 -11.01 -15.96
C HIS A 57 -7.01 -12.52 -16.16
N PRO A 58 -6.52 -13.37 -15.24
CA PRO A 58 -6.73 -14.82 -15.28
C PRO A 58 -8.08 -15.19 -14.64
N LEU A 59 -9.19 -14.70 -15.17
CA LEU A 59 -10.53 -15.14 -14.79
C LEU A 59 -11.40 -15.31 -16.03
N ASN A 60 -11.93 -16.52 -16.17
CA ASN A 60 -12.98 -17.03 -17.05
C ASN A 60 -13.52 -16.09 -18.13
N GLU A 61 -13.41 -16.57 -19.37
CA GLU A 61 -14.00 -16.00 -20.58
C GLU A 61 -15.53 -15.95 -20.48
N GLU A 62 -16.11 -14.91 -19.87
CA GLU A 62 -17.48 -14.45 -20.19
C GLU A 62 -17.65 -13.02 -19.67
N GLU A 63 -17.85 -12.08 -20.63
CA GLU A 63 -18.29 -10.69 -20.49
C GLU A 63 -17.26 -9.62 -20.08
N VAL A 64 -16.62 -9.00 -21.08
CA VAL A 64 -16.03 -7.67 -20.97
C VAL A 64 -16.95 -6.68 -21.70
N GLU A 65 -17.77 -5.95 -20.97
CA GLU A 65 -18.40 -4.72 -21.47
C GLU A 65 -17.51 -3.51 -21.12
N ILE A 66 -17.11 -2.77 -22.16
CA ILE A 66 -16.30 -1.55 -22.03
C ILE A 66 -17.26 -0.40 -21.75
N VAL A 67 -17.16 0.21 -20.57
CA VAL A 67 -17.88 1.45 -20.29
C VAL A 67 -16.94 2.64 -20.48
N ASN A 68 -17.12 3.33 -21.60
CA ASN A 68 -16.63 4.69 -21.83
C ASN A 68 -17.84 5.60 -21.88
N ASP A 69 -18.09 6.41 -20.87
CA ASP A 69 -18.55 7.79 -21.05
C ASP A 69 -18.75 8.50 -19.71
N TYR A 70 -17.95 9.51 -19.43
CA TYR A 70 -18.25 10.52 -18.40
C TYR A 70 -19.00 11.65 -19.08
N SER A 71 -20.31 11.55 -19.19
CA SER A 71 -21.19 12.69 -19.43
C SER A 71 -22.35 12.64 -18.45
N ASP A 72 -22.42 13.71 -17.65
CA ASP A 72 -23.51 14.19 -16.82
C ASP A 72 -24.89 13.51 -17.11
N ASN A 73 -25.28 12.55 -16.23
CA ASN A 73 -26.61 11.98 -16.26
C ASN A 73 -27.14 11.79 -14.84
N SER A 74 -28.07 12.63 -14.45
CA SER A 74 -28.82 12.62 -13.18
C SER A 74 -29.74 11.40 -12.97
N ASN A 75 -29.48 10.26 -13.64
CA ASN A 75 -30.20 8.98 -13.51
C ASN A 75 -29.24 7.80 -13.59
N TYR A 76 -28.12 7.85 -12.82
CA TYR A 76 -27.24 6.71 -12.69
C TYR A 76 -27.83 5.68 -11.73
N GLU A 77 -28.16 4.50 -12.24
CA GLU A 77 -28.43 3.31 -11.41
C GLU A 77 -27.11 2.55 -11.26
N PRO A 78 -26.59 2.35 -10.02
CA PRO A 78 -25.31 1.66 -9.81
C PRO A 78 -25.34 0.27 -10.44
N SER A 79 -24.21 -0.13 -11.04
CA SER A 79 -24.06 -1.48 -11.57
C SER A 79 -24.22 -2.52 -10.46
N GLY A 80 -24.56 -3.77 -10.78
CA GLY A 80 -24.74 -4.83 -9.78
C GLY A 80 -23.47 -5.01 -8.91
N PHE A 81 -22.28 -4.76 -9.46
CA PHE A 81 -21.00 -4.79 -8.75
C PHE A 81 -20.89 -3.64 -7.73
N GLU A 82 -21.20 -2.40 -8.12
CA GLU A 82 -21.22 -1.25 -7.20
C GLU A 82 -22.26 -1.43 -6.10
N THR A 83 -23.44 -1.97 -6.42
CA THR A 83 -24.48 -2.26 -5.43
C THR A 83 -24.03 -3.31 -4.40
N GLU A 84 -23.23 -4.29 -4.79
CA GLU A 84 -22.68 -5.30 -3.88
C GLU A 84 -21.54 -4.73 -3.04
N LEU A 85 -20.67 -3.90 -3.61
CA LEU A 85 -19.62 -3.16 -2.92
C LEU A 85 -20.23 -2.23 -1.84
N TYR A 86 -21.25 -1.45 -2.17
CA TYR A 86 -21.95 -0.55 -1.23
C TYR A 86 -22.72 -1.30 -0.13
N LYS A 87 -23.27 -2.49 -0.40
CA LYS A 87 -23.91 -3.31 0.65
C LYS A 87 -22.94 -3.77 1.73
N ASN A 88 -21.70 -4.05 1.34
CA ASN A 88 -20.67 -4.50 2.28
C ASN A 88 -20.08 -3.33 3.10
N ILE A 89 -20.20 -2.09 2.62
CA ILE A 89 -19.72 -0.88 3.33
C ILE A 89 -20.67 -0.46 4.46
N SER A 90 -21.96 -0.73 4.37
CA SER A 90 -22.98 -0.27 5.32
C SER A 90 -22.81 -0.72 6.77
N GLY A 91 -21.87 -1.64 7.02
CA GLY A 91 -21.58 -2.18 8.37
C GLY A 91 -20.46 -1.47 9.13
N PHE A 92 -19.73 -0.55 8.49
CA PHE A 92 -18.55 0.08 9.10
C PHE A 92 -18.92 1.40 9.79
N ASP A 93 -18.65 1.47 11.11
CA ASP A 93 -18.80 2.69 11.90
C ASP A 93 -17.41 3.31 12.11
N LEU A 94 -17.09 4.38 11.38
CA LEU A 94 -15.81 5.09 11.49
C LEU A 94 -15.55 5.71 12.88
N GLY A 95 -16.56 5.74 13.76
CA GLY A 95 -16.41 6.08 15.16
C GLY A 95 -15.75 4.99 16.01
N ASP A 96 -15.60 3.77 15.49
CA ASP A 96 -14.93 2.69 16.20
C ASP A 96 -13.40 2.98 16.29
N TRP A 97 -12.81 2.66 17.44
CA TRP A 97 -11.41 2.91 17.79
C TRP A 97 -10.42 2.38 16.75
N LYS A 98 -10.73 1.30 16.06
CA LYS A 98 -9.86 0.66 15.06
C LYS A 98 -9.79 1.43 13.74
N TYR A 99 -10.74 2.33 13.48
CA TYR A 99 -10.80 3.10 12.23
C TYR A 99 -10.24 4.51 12.35
N VAL A 100 -9.57 4.86 13.45
CA VAL A 100 -8.92 6.16 13.55
C VAL A 100 -7.89 6.32 12.42
N LEU A 101 -8.18 7.22 11.46
CA LEU A 101 -7.28 7.55 10.37
C LEU A 101 -6.25 8.58 10.85
N VAL A 102 -4.98 8.18 10.83
CA VAL A 102 -3.87 9.04 11.23
C VAL A 102 -2.89 9.16 10.07
N ASN A 103 -2.76 10.35 9.55
CA ASN A 103 -1.82 10.70 8.49
C ASN A 103 -1.53 12.21 8.51
N LYS A 104 -0.85 12.76 7.52
CA LYS A 104 -0.50 14.18 7.45
C LYS A 104 -1.72 15.11 7.38
N GLN A 105 -2.82 14.65 6.79
CA GLN A 105 -4.08 15.39 6.65
C GLN A 105 -4.96 15.24 7.88
N ASN A 106 -4.80 14.12 8.61
CA ASN A 106 -5.57 13.79 9.81
C ASN A 106 -4.61 13.56 11.00
N PRO A 107 -3.96 14.62 11.51
CA PRO A 107 -3.06 14.49 12.65
C PRO A 107 -3.87 14.22 13.95
N LEU A 108 -3.25 13.50 14.88
CA LEU A 108 -3.76 13.38 16.23
C LEU A 108 -3.78 14.77 16.92
N GLU A 109 -4.81 15.05 17.70
CA GLU A 109 -4.89 16.31 18.47
C GLU A 109 -3.85 16.38 19.59
N ALA A 110 -3.48 15.24 20.16
CA ALA A 110 -2.50 15.09 21.24
C ALA A 110 -1.98 13.64 21.28
N ASP A 111 -0.95 13.40 22.10
CA ASP A 111 -0.53 12.03 22.46
C ASP A 111 -1.73 11.22 22.98
N ILE A 112 -1.90 10.00 22.48
CA ILE A 112 -2.96 9.10 22.92
C ILE A 112 -2.44 8.23 24.06
N GLU A 113 -3.22 8.13 25.13
CA GLU A 113 -2.98 7.11 26.16
C GLU A 113 -3.45 5.74 25.64
N CYS A 114 -2.49 4.84 25.38
CA CYS A 114 -2.75 3.48 24.95
C CYS A 114 -2.56 2.51 26.14
N ASP A 115 -3.46 1.54 26.26
CA ASP A 115 -3.23 0.39 27.13
C ASP A 115 -2.31 -0.59 26.38
N LEU A 116 -1.07 -0.69 26.82
CA LEU A 116 0.00 -1.33 26.06
C LEU A 116 0.37 -2.69 26.63
N ARG A 117 0.64 -3.64 25.73
CA ARG A 117 1.19 -4.97 26.05
C ARG A 117 2.43 -5.25 25.24
N ASN A 118 3.45 -5.79 25.88
CA ASN A 118 4.73 -6.09 25.24
C ASN A 118 4.68 -7.40 24.46
N LEU A 119 5.11 -7.36 23.20
CA LEU A 119 5.36 -8.53 22.35
C LEU A 119 6.80 -8.47 21.82
N ASN A 120 7.63 -9.43 22.22
CA ASN A 120 9.00 -9.58 21.72
C ASN A 120 9.87 -8.31 21.84
N GLY A 121 9.66 -7.52 22.88
CA GLY A 121 10.43 -6.29 23.15
C GLY A 121 9.80 -4.99 22.64
N PHE A 122 8.68 -5.07 21.95
CA PHE A 122 7.91 -3.94 21.44
C PHE A 122 6.53 -3.86 22.07
N ASP A 123 6.08 -2.67 22.37
CA ASP A 123 4.75 -2.44 22.94
C ASP A 123 3.73 -2.24 21.79
N VAL A 124 2.54 -2.81 21.97
CA VAL A 124 1.39 -2.64 21.07
C VAL A 124 0.14 -2.41 21.90
N ASP A 125 -0.92 -1.85 21.31
CA ASP A 125 -2.20 -1.73 21.98
C ASP A 125 -2.72 -3.13 22.39
N VAL A 126 -3.20 -3.25 23.61
CA VAL A 126 -3.68 -4.54 24.16
C VAL A 126 -4.78 -5.17 23.31
N ARG A 127 -5.57 -4.35 22.59
CA ARG A 127 -6.70 -4.79 21.77
C ARG A 127 -6.30 -5.52 20.49
N ILE A 128 -5.07 -5.32 20.00
CA ILE A 128 -4.56 -5.99 18.79
C ILE A 128 -3.59 -7.13 19.11
N TYR A 129 -3.26 -7.31 20.39
CA TYR A 129 -2.21 -8.24 20.81
C TYR A 129 -2.48 -9.68 20.43
N ASP A 130 -3.69 -10.18 20.68
CA ASP A 130 -4.01 -11.59 20.46
C ASP A 130 -4.03 -11.90 18.96
N GLN A 131 -4.58 -11.05 18.10
CA GLN A 131 -4.57 -11.18 16.63
C GLN A 131 -3.14 -11.15 16.08
N LEU A 132 -2.28 -10.29 16.63
CA LEU A 132 -0.87 -10.24 16.23
C LEU A 132 -0.14 -11.53 16.60
N VAL A 133 -0.41 -12.10 17.77
CA VAL A 133 0.15 -13.41 18.19
C VAL A 133 -0.34 -14.54 17.30
N GLU A 134 -1.63 -14.56 16.93
CA GLU A 134 -2.21 -15.54 16.03
C GLU A 134 -1.56 -15.47 14.64
N MET A 135 -1.38 -14.27 14.09
CA MET A 135 -0.69 -14.06 12.81
C MET A 135 0.75 -14.59 12.83
N PHE A 136 1.50 -14.32 13.91
CA PHE A 136 2.87 -14.83 14.07
C PHE A 136 2.94 -16.35 14.18
N ASN A 137 1.97 -16.96 14.89
CA ASN A 137 1.89 -18.43 15.02
C ASN A 137 1.57 -19.08 13.67
N ALA A 138 0.61 -18.54 12.91
CA ALA A 138 0.25 -19.04 11.59
C ALA A 138 1.43 -18.96 10.61
N ALA A 139 2.13 -17.82 10.58
CA ALA A 139 3.35 -17.68 9.78
C ALA A 139 4.40 -18.74 10.16
N SER A 140 4.59 -19.01 11.46
CA SER A 140 5.52 -20.03 11.94
C SER A 140 5.10 -21.45 11.56
N GLU A 141 3.80 -21.75 11.52
CA GLU A 141 3.26 -23.02 11.03
C GLU A 141 3.54 -23.23 9.54
N ASP A 142 3.56 -22.14 8.77
CA ASP A 142 3.94 -22.13 7.34
C ASP A 142 5.46 -22.09 7.12
N GLY A 143 6.25 -22.11 8.19
CA GLY A 143 7.71 -22.10 8.15
C GLY A 143 8.33 -20.71 7.96
N ILE A 144 7.57 -19.65 8.24
CA ILE A 144 7.99 -18.24 8.14
C ILE A 144 8.28 -17.71 9.55
N ASP A 145 9.53 -17.38 9.83
CA ASP A 145 9.97 -16.85 11.12
C ASP A 145 9.92 -15.32 11.14
N LEU A 146 8.74 -14.78 11.52
CA LEU A 146 8.52 -13.33 11.65
C LEU A 146 9.18 -12.76 12.91
N CYS A 147 9.57 -11.50 12.85
CA CYS A 147 10.04 -10.74 14.00
C CYS A 147 9.51 -9.30 13.99
N MET A 148 9.22 -8.77 15.18
CA MET A 148 8.89 -7.36 15.36
C MET A 148 10.11 -6.48 15.12
N ALA A 149 9.93 -5.38 14.41
CA ALA A 149 10.95 -4.37 14.19
C ALA A 149 10.57 -3.01 14.81
N SER A 150 9.26 -2.73 14.97
CA SER A 150 8.74 -1.57 15.69
C SER A 150 7.29 -1.84 16.15
N GLY A 151 6.87 -1.17 17.21
CA GLY A 151 5.51 -1.14 17.73
C GLY A 151 5.10 0.29 18.08
N TYR A 152 4.43 0.47 19.23
CA TYR A 152 4.04 1.78 19.74
C TYR A 152 5.23 2.75 19.86
N ARG A 153 5.00 3.99 19.48
CA ARG A 153 5.93 5.10 19.62
C ARG A 153 5.19 6.30 20.17
N ASN A 154 5.63 6.85 21.30
CA ASN A 154 5.09 8.12 21.79
C ASN A 154 5.60 9.31 20.96
N TYR A 155 5.00 10.46 21.17
CA TYR A 155 5.36 11.72 20.51
C TYR A 155 6.88 12.01 20.52
N ASN A 156 7.54 11.84 21.69
CA ASN A 156 8.96 12.14 21.79
C ASN A 156 9.84 11.21 20.95
N THR A 157 9.49 9.93 20.91
CA THR A 157 10.18 8.93 20.09
C THR A 157 9.99 9.24 18.61
N GLN A 158 8.75 9.54 18.20
CA GLN A 158 8.43 9.89 16.80
C GLN A 158 9.14 11.17 16.37
N SER A 159 9.14 12.21 17.22
CA SER A 159 9.86 13.47 16.97
C SER A 159 11.36 13.24 16.78
N TYR A 160 11.97 12.43 17.66
CA TYR A 160 13.38 12.08 17.54
C TYR A 160 13.71 11.36 16.22
N LEU A 161 12.88 10.39 15.83
CA LEU A 161 13.08 9.64 14.59
C LEU A 161 12.93 10.54 13.36
N TYR A 162 11.95 11.41 13.35
CA TYR A 162 11.70 12.37 12.26
C TYR A 162 12.87 13.35 12.11
N GLU A 163 13.29 14.00 13.20
CA GLU A 163 14.44 14.90 13.17
C GLU A 163 15.73 14.20 12.76
N LYS A 164 15.95 12.97 13.25
CA LYS A 164 17.09 12.14 12.83
C LYS A 164 17.10 11.88 11.33
N LYS A 165 15.93 11.63 10.73
CA LYS A 165 15.78 11.41 9.29
C LYS A 165 16.06 12.70 8.51
N ILE A 166 15.55 13.86 8.93
CA ILE A 166 15.86 15.17 8.34
C ILE A 166 17.37 15.44 8.39
N ASN A 167 17.98 15.25 9.56
CA ASN A 167 19.40 15.47 9.73
C ASN A 167 20.28 14.52 8.90
N TYR A 168 19.81 13.30 8.62
CA TYR A 168 20.45 12.39 7.70
C TYR A 168 20.52 12.98 6.28
N TYR A 169 19.40 13.45 5.72
CA TYR A 169 19.37 14.06 4.38
C TYR A 169 20.13 15.37 4.31
N ARG A 170 20.08 16.19 5.36
CA ARG A 170 20.93 17.39 5.45
C ARG A 170 22.43 17.09 5.36
N ARG A 171 22.88 15.99 5.98
CA ARG A 171 24.29 15.56 5.88
C ARG A 171 24.65 15.05 4.49
N LEU A 172 23.69 14.61 3.69
CA LEU A 172 23.87 14.26 2.29
C LEU A 172 23.90 15.49 1.36
N GLY A 173 23.70 16.71 1.89
CA GLY A 173 23.83 17.97 1.14
C GLY A 173 22.49 18.58 0.71
N TYR A 174 21.36 18.01 1.06
CA TYR A 174 20.04 18.60 0.80
C TYR A 174 19.82 19.85 1.67
N SER A 175 19.10 20.84 1.13
CA SER A 175 18.59 21.97 1.91
C SER A 175 17.69 21.49 3.04
N LYS A 176 17.34 22.35 4.01
CA LYS A 176 16.44 22.00 5.10
C LYS A 176 15.06 21.58 4.56
N ASP A 177 14.54 22.33 3.60
CA ASP A 177 13.19 22.11 3.06
C ASP A 177 13.13 20.81 2.25
N GLU A 178 14.10 20.55 1.37
CA GLU A 178 14.22 19.29 0.62
C GLU A 178 14.40 18.10 1.59
N ALA A 179 15.29 18.22 2.59
CA ALA A 179 15.51 17.16 3.59
C ALA A 179 14.23 16.86 4.38
N THR A 180 13.46 17.90 4.73
CA THR A 180 12.17 17.74 5.43
C THR A 180 11.15 17.04 4.55
N GLN A 181 11.03 17.44 3.29
CA GLN A 181 10.12 16.83 2.32
C GLN A 181 10.44 15.34 2.10
N ILE A 182 11.71 15.02 1.84
CA ILE A 182 12.13 13.62 1.62
C ILE A 182 11.95 12.79 2.90
N ALA A 183 12.29 13.35 4.07
CA ALA A 183 12.14 12.66 5.33
C ALA A 183 10.68 12.30 5.63
N SER A 184 9.73 13.21 5.35
CA SER A 184 8.30 13.03 5.62
C SER A 184 7.63 11.94 4.79
N MET A 185 8.26 11.50 3.69
CA MET A 185 7.79 10.35 2.90
C MET A 185 8.26 8.99 3.46
N LYS A 186 9.13 9.00 4.48
CA LYS A 186 9.77 7.81 5.06
C LYS A 186 9.54 7.66 6.56
N VAL A 187 9.43 8.77 7.25
CA VAL A 187 9.12 8.86 8.67
C VAL A 187 8.18 10.05 8.81
N THR A 188 6.96 9.80 9.21
CA THR A 188 5.94 10.85 9.35
C THR A 188 6.28 11.79 10.51
N PRO A 189 5.88 13.08 10.42
CA PRO A 189 5.98 14.01 11.55
C PRO A 189 5.28 13.47 12.82
N PRO A 190 5.65 13.93 14.01
CA PRO A 190 4.91 13.62 15.24
C PRO A 190 3.43 13.97 15.11
N LEU A 191 2.57 13.19 15.74
CA LEU A 191 1.10 13.25 15.68
C LEU A 191 0.51 12.84 14.30
N THR A 192 1.33 12.40 13.35
CA THR A 192 0.85 11.90 12.05
C THR A 192 1.29 10.46 11.77
N SER A 193 1.82 9.78 12.79
CA SER A 193 2.26 8.39 12.71
C SER A 193 1.25 7.46 13.36
N GLU A 194 0.85 6.40 12.64
CA GLU A 194 -0.04 5.37 13.19
C GLU A 194 0.60 4.58 14.35
N HIS A 195 1.92 4.54 14.46
CA HIS A 195 2.59 3.96 15.63
C HIS A 195 2.27 4.69 16.95
N GLU A 196 1.85 5.96 16.87
CA GLU A 196 1.43 6.72 18.05
C GLU A 196 0.05 6.29 18.58
N THR A 197 -0.67 5.46 17.82
CA THR A 197 -1.95 4.84 18.24
C THR A 197 -1.77 3.47 18.90
N GLY A 198 -0.61 2.84 18.76
CA GLY A 198 -0.38 1.44 19.14
C GLY A 198 -1.02 0.41 18.20
N LEU A 199 -1.70 0.85 17.12
CA LEU A 199 -2.41 0.00 16.18
C LEU A 199 -1.58 -0.38 14.94
N ALA A 200 -0.37 0.16 14.80
CA ALA A 200 0.55 -0.15 13.71
C ALA A 200 1.82 -0.83 14.23
N VAL A 201 2.32 -1.74 13.42
CA VAL A 201 3.52 -2.53 13.69
C VAL A 201 4.39 -2.62 12.46
N ASP A 202 5.73 -2.57 12.66
CA ASP A 202 6.68 -2.95 11.62
C ASP A 202 7.12 -4.38 11.86
N ILE A 203 6.92 -5.24 10.84
CA ILE A 203 7.21 -6.67 10.89
C ILE A 203 8.24 -7.01 9.82
N LEU A 204 9.26 -7.76 10.22
CA LEU A 204 10.30 -8.31 9.35
C LEU A 204 10.41 -9.83 9.58
N SER A 205 11.44 -10.44 9.03
CA SER A 205 11.80 -11.84 9.32
C SER A 205 13.27 -11.93 9.73
N TYR A 206 13.62 -13.04 10.36
CA TYR A 206 15.02 -13.29 10.72
C TYR A 206 15.93 -13.44 9.49
N ASP A 207 15.37 -13.90 8.36
CA ASP A 207 16.09 -14.06 7.10
C ASP A 207 16.27 -12.74 6.33
N HIS A 208 15.35 -11.77 6.52
CA HIS A 208 15.42 -10.43 5.96
C HIS A 208 15.02 -9.41 7.03
N ASN A 209 16.01 -8.88 7.74
CA ASN A 209 15.82 -7.98 8.89
C ASN A 209 16.10 -6.51 8.57
N THR A 210 15.94 -6.10 7.31
CA THR A 210 16.17 -4.73 6.84
C THR A 210 14.85 -4.12 6.35
N MET A 211 14.55 -2.89 6.81
CA MET A 211 13.41 -2.10 6.34
C MET A 211 13.74 -1.47 4.98
N ASP A 212 13.61 -2.25 3.93
CA ASP A 212 13.76 -1.82 2.53
C ASP A 212 12.70 -2.48 1.64
N SER A 213 12.54 -1.97 0.42
CA SER A 213 11.53 -2.47 -0.53
C SER A 213 11.73 -3.95 -0.91
N ASP A 214 12.96 -4.47 -0.78
CA ASP A 214 13.27 -5.85 -1.13
C ASP A 214 12.67 -6.84 -0.12
N PHE A 215 12.31 -6.40 1.10
CA PHE A 215 11.54 -7.20 2.04
C PHE A 215 10.23 -7.72 1.43
N GLY A 216 9.53 -6.91 0.61
CA GLY A 216 8.32 -7.34 -0.09
C GLY A 216 8.55 -8.46 -1.11
N LEU A 217 9.79 -8.69 -1.55
CA LEU A 217 10.16 -9.79 -2.44
C LEU A 217 10.53 -11.08 -1.67
N SER A 218 10.73 -10.99 -0.35
CA SER A 218 11.03 -12.13 0.52
C SER A 218 9.80 -13.04 0.69
N GLU A 219 10.02 -14.27 1.13
CA GLU A 219 8.91 -15.19 1.45
C GLU A 219 8.04 -14.64 2.59
N ALA A 220 8.65 -13.99 3.60
CA ALA A 220 7.95 -13.38 4.71
C ALA A 220 7.10 -12.17 4.27
N GLY A 221 7.65 -11.27 3.43
CA GLY A 221 6.91 -10.13 2.91
C GLY A 221 5.71 -10.56 2.07
N LYS A 222 5.88 -11.55 1.19
CA LYS A 222 4.78 -12.12 0.39
C LYS A 222 3.72 -12.81 1.25
N TRP A 223 4.15 -13.56 2.28
CA TRP A 223 3.22 -14.20 3.21
C TRP A 223 2.38 -13.16 3.95
N LEU A 224 3.03 -12.13 4.49
CA LEU A 224 2.34 -11.03 5.18
C LEU A 224 1.37 -10.29 4.26
N GLU A 225 1.76 -9.96 3.03
CA GLU A 225 0.88 -9.32 2.05
C GLU A 225 -0.35 -10.18 1.74
N ALA A 226 -0.17 -11.51 1.65
CA ALA A 226 -1.24 -12.44 1.30
C ALA A 226 -2.16 -12.83 2.46
N HIS A 227 -1.71 -12.75 3.71
CA HIS A 227 -2.41 -13.34 4.86
C HIS A 227 -2.69 -12.37 6.01
N SER A 228 -2.06 -11.20 6.08
CA SER A 228 -2.23 -10.29 7.22
C SER A 228 -3.68 -9.86 7.44
N PHE A 229 -4.47 -9.76 6.36
CA PHE A 229 -5.88 -9.35 6.43
C PHE A 229 -6.74 -10.37 7.21
N GLU A 230 -6.40 -11.66 7.20
CA GLU A 230 -7.08 -12.72 7.94
C GLU A 230 -7.03 -12.49 9.46
N TYR A 231 -6.05 -11.70 9.93
CA TYR A 231 -5.83 -11.32 11.33
C TYR A 231 -6.19 -9.84 11.60
N GLY A 232 -6.86 -9.20 10.66
CA GLY A 232 -7.31 -7.82 10.79
C GLY A 232 -6.24 -6.75 10.51
N PHE A 233 -5.12 -7.13 9.89
CA PHE A 233 -4.04 -6.20 9.52
C PHE A 233 -4.02 -5.94 8.02
N ILE A 234 -3.78 -4.70 7.62
CA ILE A 234 -3.57 -4.31 6.23
C ILE A 234 -2.11 -3.92 5.99
N LEU A 235 -1.61 -4.21 4.78
CA LEU A 235 -0.41 -3.58 4.26
C LEU A 235 -0.71 -2.10 4.03
N ARG A 236 -0.25 -1.23 4.95
CA ARG A 236 -0.72 0.15 5.05
C ARG A 236 -0.27 1.06 3.91
N TYR A 237 0.94 0.82 3.41
CA TYR A 237 1.57 1.63 2.37
C TYR A 237 1.97 0.76 1.17
N PRO A 238 0.97 0.29 0.38
CA PRO A 238 1.20 -0.60 -0.75
C PRO A 238 1.89 0.11 -1.92
N GLN A 239 2.58 -0.66 -2.76
CA GLN A 239 3.27 -0.15 -3.93
C GLN A 239 2.29 0.42 -4.96
N GLY A 240 2.62 1.60 -5.50
CA GLY A 240 1.82 2.29 -6.52
C GLY A 240 0.65 3.12 -5.98
N LYS A 241 0.55 3.26 -4.65
CA LYS A 241 -0.47 4.09 -3.96
C LYS A 241 0.16 5.28 -3.21
N GLU A 242 1.42 5.61 -3.50
CA GLU A 242 2.18 6.66 -2.81
C GLU A 242 1.57 8.06 -2.97
N ASP A 243 0.86 8.30 -4.08
CA ASP A 243 0.16 9.57 -4.34
C ASP A 243 -1.07 9.75 -3.42
N ILE A 244 -1.64 8.66 -2.89
CA ILE A 244 -2.79 8.65 -1.97
C ILE A 244 -2.32 8.69 -0.53
N THR A 245 -1.41 7.78 -0.18
CA THR A 245 -0.92 7.63 1.20
C THR A 245 0.12 8.68 1.59
N GLU A 246 0.76 9.35 0.62
CA GLU A 246 1.91 10.26 0.75
C GLU A 246 3.13 9.64 1.43
N ILE A 247 3.16 8.31 1.55
CA ILE A 247 4.27 7.52 2.10
C ILE A 247 4.76 6.58 0.99
N GLN A 248 6.08 6.39 0.92
CA GLN A 248 6.66 5.42 0.00
C GLN A 248 6.21 3.98 0.35
N TYR A 249 6.35 3.05 -0.59
CA TYR A 249 6.10 1.64 -0.34
C TYR A 249 6.88 1.12 0.89
N GLU A 250 6.15 0.57 1.86
CA GLU A 250 6.69 0.02 3.10
C GLU A 250 6.14 -1.39 3.36
N PRO A 251 6.73 -2.44 2.75
CA PRO A 251 6.25 -3.81 2.87
C PRO A 251 6.32 -4.40 4.29
N TRP A 252 6.92 -3.71 5.23
CA TRP A 252 7.02 -4.08 6.65
C TRP A 252 5.93 -3.47 7.52
N HIS A 253 5.23 -2.41 7.07
CA HIS A 253 4.31 -1.62 7.89
C HIS A 253 2.88 -2.12 7.78
N PHE A 254 2.35 -2.67 8.88
CA PHE A 254 1.01 -3.23 8.98
C PHE A 254 0.16 -2.47 9.98
N ARG A 255 -1.08 -2.14 9.59
CA ARG A 255 -2.06 -1.43 10.41
C ARG A 255 -3.24 -2.33 10.71
N TYR A 256 -3.62 -2.42 12.00
CA TYR A 256 -4.83 -3.12 12.42
C TYR A 256 -6.08 -2.28 12.16
N VAL A 257 -7.06 -2.88 11.51
CA VAL A 257 -8.37 -2.29 11.19
C VAL A 257 -9.52 -3.27 11.49
N GLY A 258 -9.23 -4.47 12.05
CA GLY A 258 -10.18 -5.56 12.24
C GLY A 258 -10.37 -6.41 10.97
N GLU A 259 -10.73 -7.67 11.16
CA GLU A 259 -10.77 -8.69 10.09
C GLU A 259 -11.70 -8.30 8.93
N GLU A 260 -12.94 -7.84 9.24
CA GLU A 260 -13.91 -7.49 8.21
C GLU A 260 -13.44 -6.34 7.31
N ALA A 261 -12.86 -5.28 7.90
CA ALA A 261 -12.35 -4.15 7.13
C ALA A 261 -11.06 -4.50 6.42
N ALA A 262 -10.18 -5.31 7.03
CA ALA A 262 -8.94 -5.75 6.41
C ALA A 262 -9.21 -6.61 5.17
N GLU A 263 -10.16 -7.56 5.24
CA GLU A 263 -10.60 -8.36 4.10
C GLU A 263 -11.20 -7.47 3.00
N PHE A 264 -12.08 -6.53 3.38
CA PHE A 264 -12.68 -5.60 2.41
C PHE A 264 -11.62 -4.77 1.68
N ILE A 265 -10.66 -4.19 2.41
CA ILE A 265 -9.56 -3.39 1.86
C ILE A 265 -8.68 -4.24 0.94
N TYR A 266 -8.32 -5.46 1.37
CA TYR A 266 -7.47 -6.38 0.61
C TYR A 266 -8.13 -6.83 -0.71
N VAL A 267 -9.37 -7.33 -0.65
CA VAL A 267 -10.09 -7.85 -1.82
C VAL A 267 -10.34 -6.75 -2.86
N ASN A 268 -10.59 -5.52 -2.42
CA ASN A 268 -10.85 -4.39 -3.31
C ASN A 268 -9.59 -3.58 -3.66
N ASN A 269 -8.40 -4.01 -3.21
CA ASN A 269 -7.12 -3.34 -3.46
C ASN A 269 -7.13 -1.84 -3.09
N LEU A 270 -7.70 -1.52 -1.93
CA LEU A 270 -7.84 -0.16 -1.42
C LEU A 270 -6.67 0.21 -0.50
N THR A 271 -6.40 1.50 -0.39
CA THR A 271 -5.69 2.07 0.76
C THR A 271 -6.67 2.29 1.91
N PHE A 272 -6.16 2.58 3.11
CA PHE A 272 -7.02 2.92 4.23
C PHE A 272 -7.72 4.27 4.02
N GLU A 273 -7.09 5.20 3.30
CA GLU A 273 -7.69 6.47 2.89
C GLU A 273 -8.89 6.24 1.96
N GLU A 274 -8.74 5.43 0.90
CA GLU A 274 -9.80 5.11 -0.05
C GLU A 274 -10.98 4.41 0.66
N PHE A 275 -10.70 3.45 1.54
CA PHE A 275 -11.73 2.80 2.36
C PHE A 275 -12.48 3.80 3.24
N TYR A 276 -11.75 4.69 3.94
CA TYR A 276 -12.32 5.70 4.83
C TYR A 276 -13.24 6.66 4.08
N GLU A 277 -12.79 7.13 2.92
CA GLU A 277 -13.56 8.03 2.04
C GLU A 277 -14.86 7.36 1.54
N MET A 278 -14.77 6.10 1.08
CA MET A 278 -15.94 5.33 0.64
C MET A 278 -16.98 5.14 1.76
N VAL A 279 -16.54 4.86 3.00
CA VAL A 279 -17.46 4.74 4.16
C VAL A 279 -18.08 6.08 4.53
N CYS A 280 -17.34 7.19 4.43
CA CYS A 280 -17.88 8.54 4.62
C CYS A 280 -18.98 8.84 3.61
N GLU A 281 -18.69 8.65 2.30
CA GLU A 281 -19.65 8.91 1.21
C GLU A 281 -20.92 8.07 1.32
N TYR A 282 -20.82 6.86 1.84
CA TYR A 282 -22.00 6.01 2.05
C TYR A 282 -22.90 6.49 3.19
N ASN A 283 -22.32 7.07 4.24
CA ASN A 283 -23.05 7.49 5.45
C ASN A 283 -23.63 8.92 5.36
N ASP A 284 -23.24 9.72 4.35
CA ASP A 284 -23.77 11.06 4.07
C ASP A 284 -25.06 11.02 3.22
#